data_6013154d84679776f4337f99b9c67319
#
_entry.id   6013154d84679776f4337f99b9c67319
#
_cell.length_a   1.000
_cell.length_b   1.000
_cell.length_c   1.000
_cell.angle_alpha   90.00
_cell.angle_beta   90.00
_cell.angle_gamma   90.00
#
_symmetry.space_group_name_H-M   'P 1'
#
loop_
_entity.id
_entity.type
_entity.pdbx_description
1 polymer ?
#
loop_
_entity_poly.entity_id
_entity_poly.type
_entity_poly.pdbx_seq_one_letter_code
_entity_poly.pdbx_strand_id
1 'polypeptide(L)'
;MSKIKVNNPVVELDGDEMTRIIWDYIKKKLILPYIDLDIKYFDLGIKNRDFTDDQVTIDAANAVKKYNVGIKCATITPDEQRVKEYTLKKMWRSPNGTIRNIIGGTVFREPIIMKNIPRYVQGWVKPICIGRHAFGDQYKATDFLTHGKGKLTMTFTPENGDEEKTWEIYNFQEDGIAMGMYNIESSIYGFARSCMNRAVSKGWPLYLSTKNTILKAYDGRFKDIFHEVYENEFKEKFEEIGITYEHRLIDDMVAAAMKWEGGFVWACKNYDGDVQSDTVAQGFGSLGLMTSTLLTPDGKTMEAEAAHGTVTRHYRLHQKGKETSTNPIASIFAWTRGLIHRAELDSNNELLIFCNLLEKVCVETVESGKMTKDLALLIHGSNLKRQHYLNTQEFLDTIKANLDLKVS
;
A
#
# COMPACT_ATOMS: atom_id res chain seq x y z
N MET A 1 0.62 -19.76 -28.00
CA MET A 1 -0.63 -19.88 -27.21
C MET A 1 -1.61 -18.76 -27.56
N SER A 2 -2.91 -19.01 -27.52
CA SER A 2 -3.91 -17.95 -27.51
C SER A 2 -3.79 -17.15 -26.22
N LYS A 3 -3.96 -15.83 -26.30
CA LYS A 3 -3.96 -14.98 -25.11
C LYS A 3 -5.17 -15.28 -24.23
N ILE A 4 -4.98 -15.20 -22.92
CA ILE A 4 -6.05 -15.28 -21.94
C ILE A 4 -6.96 -14.07 -22.10
N LYS A 5 -8.24 -14.29 -22.37
CA LYS A 5 -9.19 -13.21 -22.57
C LYS A 5 -9.71 -12.67 -21.24
N VAL A 6 -9.64 -11.34 -21.06
CA VAL A 6 -10.20 -10.63 -19.91
C VAL A 6 -11.37 -9.77 -20.37
N ASN A 7 -12.58 -10.10 -19.91
CA ASN A 7 -13.80 -9.50 -20.44
C ASN A 7 -14.04 -8.06 -19.93
N ASN A 8 -13.64 -7.77 -18.71
CA ASN A 8 -13.81 -6.45 -18.11
C ASN A 8 -12.49 -5.71 -18.00
N PRO A 9 -12.47 -4.39 -18.21
CA PRO A 9 -11.24 -3.62 -18.20
C PRO A 9 -10.62 -3.50 -16.80
N VAL A 10 -9.32 -3.15 -16.80
CA VAL A 10 -8.64 -2.62 -15.63
C VAL A 10 -8.24 -1.16 -15.89
N VAL A 11 -8.03 -0.40 -14.82
CA VAL A 11 -7.57 0.99 -14.89
C VAL A 11 -6.08 1.01 -14.60
N GLU A 12 -5.27 1.44 -15.55
CA GLU A 12 -3.85 1.68 -15.36
C GLU A 12 -3.63 3.14 -14.95
N LEU A 13 -2.99 3.35 -13.80
CA LEU A 13 -2.58 4.65 -13.31
C LEU A 13 -1.06 4.72 -13.43
N ASP A 14 -0.55 5.24 -14.55
CA ASP A 14 0.87 5.35 -14.82
C ASP A 14 1.54 6.40 -13.90
N GLY A 15 2.86 6.35 -13.77
CA GLY A 15 3.58 7.14 -12.79
C GLY A 15 4.79 7.89 -13.33
N ASP A 16 5.85 7.94 -12.52
CA ASP A 16 7.02 8.79 -12.76
C ASP A 16 8.34 8.02 -12.73
N GLU A 17 9.36 8.63 -13.31
CA GLU A 17 10.78 8.33 -13.17
C GLU A 17 11.14 6.86 -13.52
N MET A 18 11.99 6.21 -12.71
CA MET A 18 12.47 4.85 -13.01
C MET A 18 11.36 3.81 -12.94
N THR A 19 10.39 4.00 -12.06
CA THR A 19 9.26 3.08 -11.94
C THR A 19 8.37 3.10 -13.17
N ARG A 20 8.16 4.24 -13.84
CA ARG A 20 7.44 4.31 -15.13
C ARG A 20 8.13 3.51 -16.23
N ILE A 21 9.46 3.56 -16.29
CA ILE A 21 10.24 2.78 -17.27
C ILE A 21 10.09 1.29 -17.02
N ILE A 22 10.22 0.86 -15.75
CA ILE A 22 10.05 -0.53 -15.35
C ILE A 22 8.62 -1.00 -15.61
N TRP A 23 7.65 -0.16 -15.34
CA TRP A 23 6.22 -0.43 -15.54
C TRP A 23 5.89 -0.77 -17.01
N ASP A 24 6.43 0.01 -17.93
CA ASP A 24 6.29 -0.26 -19.37
C ASP A 24 6.94 -1.59 -19.77
N TYR A 25 8.13 -1.91 -19.22
CA TYR A 25 8.79 -3.19 -19.48
C TYR A 25 7.98 -4.38 -18.93
N ILE A 26 7.44 -4.28 -17.70
CA ILE A 26 6.59 -5.32 -17.11
C ILE A 26 5.38 -5.56 -18.00
N LYS A 27 4.66 -4.51 -18.36
CA LYS A 27 3.48 -4.59 -19.22
C LYS A 27 3.79 -5.28 -20.55
N LYS A 28 4.84 -4.84 -21.26
CA LYS A 28 5.23 -5.35 -22.58
C LYS A 28 5.79 -6.76 -22.53
N LYS A 29 6.52 -7.14 -21.48
CA LYS A 29 7.21 -8.43 -21.41
C LYS A 29 6.42 -9.52 -20.67
N LEU A 30 5.70 -9.16 -19.61
CA LEU A 30 5.12 -10.12 -18.67
C LEU A 30 3.58 -10.15 -18.66
N ILE A 31 2.91 -9.14 -19.21
CA ILE A 31 1.44 -9.04 -19.16
C ILE A 31 0.84 -9.18 -20.56
N LEU A 32 1.05 -8.22 -21.43
CA LEU A 32 0.40 -8.14 -22.75
C LEU A 32 0.74 -9.28 -23.73
N PRO A 33 1.88 -9.98 -23.65
CA PRO A 33 2.09 -11.16 -24.48
C PRO A 33 1.15 -12.33 -24.18
N TYR A 34 0.67 -12.44 -22.93
CA TYR A 34 -0.12 -13.57 -22.44
C TYR A 34 -1.60 -13.26 -22.26
N ILE A 35 -1.95 -11.99 -22.08
CA ILE A 35 -3.31 -11.55 -21.72
C ILE A 35 -3.83 -10.60 -22.80
N ASP A 36 -5.08 -10.81 -23.21
CA ASP A 36 -5.88 -9.88 -24.03
C ASP A 36 -6.72 -9.03 -23.05
N LEU A 37 -6.26 -7.79 -22.82
CA LEU A 37 -6.72 -6.94 -21.73
C LEU A 37 -7.08 -5.55 -22.24
N ASP A 38 -8.30 -5.09 -21.97
CA ASP A 38 -8.71 -3.70 -22.15
C ASP A 38 -8.19 -2.86 -20.96
N ILE A 39 -7.32 -1.90 -21.25
CA ILE A 39 -6.70 -1.01 -20.26
C ILE A 39 -7.26 0.40 -20.41
N LYS A 40 -7.90 0.91 -19.36
CA LYS A 40 -8.26 2.33 -19.24
C LYS A 40 -7.07 3.08 -18.66
N TYR A 41 -6.29 3.70 -19.53
CA TYR A 41 -5.01 4.32 -19.19
C TYR A 41 -5.17 5.77 -18.71
N PHE A 42 -4.52 6.10 -17.59
CA PHE A 42 -4.40 7.45 -17.04
C PHE A 42 -2.93 7.76 -16.74
N ASP A 43 -2.38 8.82 -17.30
CA ASP A 43 -1.02 9.30 -17.02
C ASP A 43 -1.02 10.19 -15.77
N LEU A 44 -0.60 9.61 -14.63
CA LEU A 44 -0.43 10.31 -13.36
C LEU A 44 1.00 10.84 -13.17
N GLY A 45 1.80 10.89 -14.23
CA GLY A 45 3.10 11.55 -14.20
C GLY A 45 2.98 13.02 -13.83
N ILE A 46 3.94 13.53 -13.03
CA ILE A 46 3.86 14.86 -12.42
C ILE A 46 3.62 15.98 -13.41
N LYS A 47 4.15 15.90 -14.64
CA LYS A 47 3.94 16.90 -15.69
C LYS A 47 2.51 16.93 -16.20
N ASN A 48 1.89 15.74 -16.40
CA ASN A 48 0.50 15.67 -16.86
C ASN A 48 -0.46 16.06 -15.73
N ARG A 49 -0.15 15.71 -14.49
CA ARG A 49 -0.91 16.19 -13.34
C ARG A 49 -0.88 17.70 -13.22
N ASP A 50 0.29 18.32 -13.40
CA ASP A 50 0.43 19.78 -13.41
C ASP A 50 -0.33 20.43 -14.58
N PHE A 51 -0.27 19.84 -15.77
CA PHE A 51 -0.99 20.30 -16.95
C PHE A 51 -2.51 20.29 -16.75
N THR A 52 -3.04 19.24 -16.14
CA THR A 52 -4.49 19.03 -15.90
C THR A 52 -4.98 19.60 -14.57
N ASP A 53 -4.17 20.38 -13.87
CA ASP A 53 -4.46 20.88 -12.51
C ASP A 53 -4.87 19.75 -11.55
N ASP A 54 -4.22 18.59 -11.68
CA ASP A 54 -4.43 17.32 -10.96
C ASP A 54 -5.81 16.66 -11.20
N GLN A 55 -6.60 17.15 -12.17
CA GLN A 55 -7.89 16.57 -12.52
C GLN A 55 -7.77 15.10 -12.96
N VAL A 56 -6.67 14.74 -13.64
CA VAL A 56 -6.40 13.37 -14.08
C VAL A 56 -6.36 12.38 -12.92
N THR A 57 -5.91 12.80 -11.74
CA THR A 57 -5.90 11.94 -10.53
C THR A 57 -7.33 11.64 -10.06
N ILE A 58 -8.21 12.64 -10.10
CA ILE A 58 -9.63 12.50 -9.73
C ILE A 58 -10.34 11.60 -10.74
N ASP A 59 -10.11 11.82 -12.02
CA ASP A 59 -10.72 11.03 -13.10
C ASP A 59 -10.28 9.57 -13.03
N ALA A 60 -8.99 9.32 -12.78
CA ALA A 60 -8.44 7.99 -12.60
C ALA A 60 -9.08 7.27 -11.40
N ALA A 61 -9.21 7.94 -10.24
CA ALA A 61 -9.84 7.36 -9.06
C ALA A 61 -11.32 7.02 -9.30
N ASN A 62 -12.05 7.88 -10.00
CA ASN A 62 -13.44 7.62 -10.39
C ASN A 62 -13.55 6.47 -11.40
N ALA A 63 -12.59 6.35 -12.32
CA ALA A 63 -12.52 5.19 -13.22
C ALA A 63 -12.28 3.90 -12.45
N VAL A 64 -11.40 3.89 -11.43
CA VAL A 64 -11.18 2.72 -10.57
C VAL A 64 -12.48 2.32 -9.87
N LYS A 65 -13.23 3.27 -9.32
CA LYS A 65 -14.57 2.98 -8.73
C LYS A 65 -15.53 2.38 -9.75
N LYS A 66 -15.52 2.86 -10.98
CA LYS A 66 -16.40 2.39 -12.06
C LYS A 66 -16.07 0.99 -12.52
N TYR A 67 -14.77 0.66 -12.66
CA TYR A 67 -14.30 -0.61 -13.22
C TYR A 67 -13.81 -1.59 -12.16
N ASN A 68 -13.81 -1.20 -10.89
CA ASN A 68 -13.46 -1.99 -9.70
C ASN A 68 -11.99 -2.39 -9.56
N VAL A 69 -11.14 -2.22 -10.58
CA VAL A 69 -9.73 -2.61 -10.49
C VAL A 69 -8.84 -1.51 -11.00
N GLY A 70 -8.00 -0.97 -10.11
CA GLY A 70 -6.92 -0.05 -10.41
C GLY A 70 -5.56 -0.72 -10.23
N ILE A 71 -4.63 -0.43 -11.12
CA ILE A 71 -3.25 -0.91 -11.06
C ILE A 71 -2.34 0.30 -11.22
N LYS A 72 -1.62 0.67 -10.16
CA LYS A 72 -0.96 1.97 -10.05
C LYS A 72 0.55 1.87 -9.96
N CYS A 73 1.21 2.63 -10.84
CA CYS A 73 2.64 2.92 -10.76
C CYS A 73 2.95 3.96 -9.68
N ALA A 74 4.18 4.02 -9.20
CA ALA A 74 4.61 5.03 -8.24
C ALA A 74 4.64 6.43 -8.87
N THR A 75 4.19 7.42 -8.12
CA THR A 75 4.04 8.82 -8.55
C THR A 75 4.85 9.77 -7.66
N ILE A 76 5.32 10.88 -8.21
CA ILE A 76 5.98 11.94 -7.44
C ILE A 76 4.94 12.69 -6.60
N THR A 77 5.22 12.82 -5.28
CA THR A 77 4.63 13.87 -4.45
C THR A 77 5.67 15.00 -4.35
N PRO A 78 5.44 16.16 -4.98
CA PRO A 78 6.45 17.17 -5.08
C PRO A 78 6.68 17.91 -3.76
N ASP A 79 7.94 18.13 -3.45
CA ASP A 79 8.43 19.13 -2.49
C ASP A 79 8.85 20.42 -3.21
N GLU A 80 9.38 21.39 -2.49
CA GLU A 80 9.84 22.67 -3.05
C GLU A 80 10.93 22.49 -4.13
N GLN A 81 11.82 21.50 -3.95
CA GLN A 81 12.86 21.20 -4.92
C GLN A 81 12.26 20.64 -6.21
N ARG A 82 11.28 19.74 -6.11
CA ARG A 82 10.58 19.16 -7.24
C ARG A 82 9.73 20.19 -7.99
N VAL A 83 9.11 21.13 -7.28
CA VAL A 83 8.38 22.25 -7.90
C VAL A 83 9.30 23.05 -8.81
N LYS A 84 10.51 23.39 -8.34
CA LYS A 84 11.51 24.09 -9.15
C LYS A 84 12.02 23.23 -10.32
N GLU A 85 12.36 21.98 -10.05
CA GLU A 85 12.93 21.05 -11.03
C GLU A 85 11.99 20.83 -12.23
N TYR A 86 10.71 20.63 -11.97
CA TYR A 86 9.70 20.35 -13.02
C TYR A 86 8.96 21.61 -13.49
N THR A 87 9.26 22.78 -12.91
CA THR A 87 8.60 24.05 -13.19
C THR A 87 7.08 23.94 -13.00
N LEU A 88 6.67 23.39 -11.86
CA LEU A 88 5.26 23.15 -11.56
C LEU A 88 4.54 24.44 -11.16
N LYS A 89 3.25 24.53 -11.46
CA LYS A 89 2.36 25.63 -11.08
C LYS A 89 2.26 25.81 -9.57
N LYS A 90 2.29 24.68 -8.84
CA LYS A 90 2.24 24.65 -7.36
C LYS A 90 2.75 23.31 -6.82
N MET A 91 2.90 23.23 -5.51
CA MET A 91 3.22 21.99 -4.79
C MET A 91 1.94 21.14 -4.66
N TRP A 92 1.74 20.21 -5.62
CA TRP A 92 0.58 19.34 -5.68
C TRP A 92 0.53 18.36 -4.49
N ARG A 93 -0.68 18.04 -4.03
CA ARG A 93 -0.88 17.03 -2.99
C ARG A 93 -0.48 15.63 -3.49
N SER A 94 -0.30 14.71 -2.55
CA SER A 94 -0.05 13.30 -2.89
C SER A 94 -1.24 12.71 -3.65
N PRO A 95 -1.04 12.15 -4.86
CA PRO A 95 -2.11 11.50 -5.61
C PRO A 95 -2.67 10.28 -4.86
N ASN A 96 -1.83 9.57 -4.08
CA ASN A 96 -2.28 8.46 -3.25
C ASN A 96 -3.34 8.91 -2.22
N GLY A 97 -3.15 10.09 -1.60
CA GLY A 97 -4.13 10.67 -0.69
C GLY A 97 -5.46 10.98 -1.38
N THR A 98 -5.42 11.58 -2.58
CA THR A 98 -6.61 11.88 -3.38
C THR A 98 -7.35 10.61 -3.79
N ILE A 99 -6.63 9.61 -4.31
CA ILE A 99 -7.20 8.32 -4.74
C ILE A 99 -7.87 7.61 -3.56
N ARG A 100 -7.18 7.49 -2.43
CA ARG A 100 -7.70 6.83 -1.21
C ARG A 100 -8.94 7.53 -0.66
N ASN A 101 -8.98 8.86 -0.72
CA ASN A 101 -10.16 9.63 -0.27
C ASN A 101 -11.38 9.44 -1.19
N ILE A 102 -11.16 9.25 -2.49
CA ILE A 102 -12.25 9.06 -3.47
C ILE A 102 -12.74 7.61 -3.45
N ILE A 103 -11.84 6.63 -3.41
CA ILE A 103 -12.20 5.20 -3.43
C ILE A 103 -12.72 4.78 -2.05
N GLY A 104 -12.10 5.26 -0.97
CA GLY A 104 -12.30 4.75 0.38
C GLY A 104 -11.59 3.41 0.58
N GLY A 105 -11.72 2.83 1.78
CA GLY A 105 -11.21 1.50 2.06
C GLY A 105 -9.95 1.46 2.95
N THR A 106 -9.35 0.28 2.99
CA THR A 106 -8.20 -0.05 3.84
C THR A 106 -7.01 -0.41 2.96
N VAL A 107 -5.84 0.14 3.28
CA VAL A 107 -4.58 -0.27 2.65
C VAL A 107 -4.05 -1.51 3.36
N PHE A 108 -3.89 -2.60 2.61
CA PHE A 108 -3.23 -3.81 3.08
C PHE A 108 -1.83 -3.91 2.49
N ARG A 109 -0.83 -4.05 3.37
CA ARG A 109 0.57 -4.26 2.98
C ARG A 109 1.04 -5.60 3.52
N GLU A 110 1.63 -6.41 2.64
CA GLU A 110 2.05 -7.76 2.94
C GLU A 110 3.42 -8.05 2.29
N PRO A 111 4.40 -8.60 3.04
CA PRO A 111 5.72 -8.89 2.49
C PRO A 111 5.69 -10.09 1.53
N ILE A 112 6.49 -9.99 0.47
CA ILE A 112 6.82 -11.09 -0.43
C ILE A 112 8.00 -11.84 0.17
N ILE A 113 7.77 -13.07 0.64
CA ILE A 113 8.80 -13.86 1.31
C ILE A 113 9.58 -14.69 0.30
N MET A 114 10.92 -14.62 0.39
CA MET A 114 11.87 -15.42 -0.39
C MET A 114 12.83 -16.11 0.56
N LYS A 115 13.07 -17.41 0.33
CA LYS A 115 13.84 -18.26 1.28
C LYS A 115 15.30 -17.84 1.43
N ASN A 116 15.91 -17.34 0.35
CA ASN A 116 17.30 -16.94 0.31
C ASN A 116 17.57 -15.48 0.70
N ILE A 117 16.53 -14.68 0.90
CA ILE A 117 16.69 -13.29 1.36
C ILE A 117 16.74 -13.26 2.89
N PRO A 118 17.83 -12.77 3.50
CA PRO A 118 17.96 -12.66 4.94
C PRO A 118 16.92 -11.73 5.53
N ARG A 119 16.31 -12.14 6.63
CA ARG A 119 15.37 -11.32 7.41
C ARG A 119 16.13 -10.69 8.58
N TYR A 120 15.89 -9.40 8.82
CA TYR A 120 16.44 -8.76 10.02
C TYR A 120 15.78 -9.28 11.30
N VAL A 121 14.48 -9.64 11.23
CA VAL A 121 13.80 -10.35 12.30
C VAL A 121 13.72 -11.83 11.93
N GLN A 122 14.67 -12.61 12.42
CA GLN A 122 14.84 -14.02 12.04
C GLN A 122 13.62 -14.89 12.38
N GLY A 123 12.87 -14.53 13.45
CA GLY A 123 11.67 -15.25 13.86
C GLY A 123 10.47 -15.11 12.92
N TRP A 124 10.46 -14.12 12.02
CA TRP A 124 9.34 -13.90 11.11
C TRP A 124 9.37 -14.88 9.93
N VAL A 125 8.80 -16.06 10.11
CA VAL A 125 8.76 -17.11 9.08
C VAL A 125 7.47 -17.10 8.24
N LYS A 126 6.43 -16.41 8.74
CA LYS A 126 5.15 -16.21 8.04
C LYS A 126 4.92 -14.72 7.79
N PRO A 127 4.18 -14.33 6.73
CA PRO A 127 3.91 -12.92 6.46
C PRO A 127 3.14 -12.25 7.60
N ILE A 128 3.38 -10.95 7.79
CA ILE A 128 2.56 -10.08 8.63
C ILE A 128 1.83 -9.13 7.69
N CYS A 129 0.49 -9.18 7.69
CA CYS A 129 -0.33 -8.31 6.86
C CYS A 129 -0.75 -7.09 7.66
N ILE A 130 -0.23 -5.92 7.33
CA ILE A 130 -0.65 -4.65 7.94
C ILE A 130 -1.91 -4.15 7.25
N GLY A 131 -3.00 -3.96 8.00
CA GLY A 131 -4.19 -3.23 7.57
C GLY A 131 -4.12 -1.80 8.08
N ARG A 132 -3.88 -0.82 7.19
CA ARG A 132 -3.82 0.60 7.52
C ARG A 132 -5.15 1.27 7.24
N HIS A 133 -5.73 1.94 8.22
CA HIS A 133 -6.88 2.83 8.03
C HIS A 133 -6.45 4.04 7.20
N ALA A 134 -6.89 4.12 5.95
CA ALA A 134 -6.40 5.13 5.01
C ALA A 134 -7.19 6.46 5.04
N PHE A 135 -7.79 6.81 6.17
CA PHE A 135 -8.65 7.99 6.32
C PHE A 135 -8.38 8.72 7.64
N GLY A 136 -8.53 10.04 7.63
CA GLY A 136 -8.51 10.86 8.84
C GLY A 136 -7.15 10.93 9.53
N ASP A 137 -7.20 11.14 10.85
CA ASP A 137 -6.06 11.26 11.76
C ASP A 137 -5.08 12.37 11.30
N GLN A 138 -3.78 12.19 11.49
CA GLN A 138 -2.75 13.16 11.12
C GLN A 138 -2.73 13.52 9.63
N TYR A 139 -3.21 12.64 8.76
CA TYR A 139 -3.22 12.84 7.29
C TYR A 139 -4.35 13.78 6.81
N LYS A 140 -5.27 14.13 7.69
CA LYS A 140 -6.35 15.10 7.47
C LYS A 140 -6.41 16.17 8.57
N ALA A 141 -5.32 16.34 9.30
CA ALA A 141 -5.22 17.32 10.35
C ALA A 141 -5.14 18.76 9.79
N THR A 142 -5.57 19.70 10.62
CA THR A 142 -5.27 21.12 10.48
C THR A 142 -4.22 21.46 11.52
N ASP A 143 -3.03 21.83 11.10
CA ASP A 143 -1.92 22.22 11.96
C ASP A 143 -1.48 23.66 11.68
N PHE A 144 -1.04 24.36 12.70
CA PHE A 144 -0.66 25.76 12.61
C PHE A 144 0.28 26.19 13.74
N LEU A 145 1.03 27.26 13.47
CA LEU A 145 1.86 27.93 14.47
C LEU A 145 1.00 28.92 15.28
N THR A 146 1.24 28.98 16.58
CA THR A 146 0.69 30.03 17.47
C THR A 146 1.81 31.01 17.84
N HIS A 147 1.45 32.29 17.93
CA HIS A 147 2.41 33.35 18.24
C HIS A 147 2.04 34.08 19.53
N GLY A 148 2.96 34.07 20.49
CA GLY A 148 2.81 34.74 21.77
C GLY A 148 1.82 34.02 22.72
N LYS A 149 1.41 34.79 23.75
CA LYS A 149 0.47 34.30 24.74
C LYS A 149 -0.94 34.26 24.19
N GLY A 150 -1.66 33.17 24.47
CA GLY A 150 -3.02 33.04 23.99
C GLY A 150 -3.66 31.72 24.37
N LYS A 151 -5.00 31.70 24.34
CA LYS A 151 -5.82 30.54 24.67
C LYS A 151 -6.25 29.83 23.40
N LEU A 152 -5.94 28.55 23.32
CA LEU A 152 -6.46 27.66 22.26
C LEU A 152 -7.71 26.94 22.75
N THR A 153 -8.77 27.03 21.96
CA THR A 153 -10.03 26.30 22.20
C THR A 153 -10.41 25.50 20.96
N MET A 154 -11.16 24.42 21.18
CA MET A 154 -11.80 23.64 20.12
C MET A 154 -13.31 23.65 20.38
N THR A 155 -14.08 24.03 19.37
CA THR A 155 -15.54 24.14 19.47
C THR A 155 -16.22 23.21 18.49
N PHE A 156 -17.24 22.50 18.95
CA PHE A 156 -18.16 21.72 18.11
C PHE A 156 -19.52 22.38 18.15
N THR A 157 -20.01 22.82 17.00
CA THR A 157 -21.32 23.46 16.83
C THR A 157 -22.25 22.49 16.09
N PRO A 158 -23.21 21.85 16.78
CA PRO A 158 -24.20 20.96 16.16
C PRO A 158 -25.13 21.69 15.19
N GLU A 159 -25.41 21.10 14.00
CA GLU A 159 -26.34 21.66 13.02
C GLU A 159 -27.82 21.49 13.44
N ASN A 160 -28.11 20.54 14.34
CA ASN A 160 -29.48 20.25 14.83
C ASN A 160 -30.01 21.23 15.90
N GLY A 161 -29.23 22.25 16.24
CA GLY A 161 -29.58 23.27 17.22
C GLY A 161 -29.32 22.89 18.69
N ASP A 162 -28.65 21.76 18.93
CA ASP A 162 -28.15 21.43 20.27
C ASP A 162 -27.09 22.42 20.73
N GLU A 163 -26.80 22.42 22.03
CA GLU A 163 -25.83 23.32 22.65
C GLU A 163 -24.42 23.12 22.10
N GLU A 164 -23.77 24.24 21.76
CA GLU A 164 -22.39 24.27 21.35
C GLU A 164 -21.48 23.80 22.48
N LYS A 165 -20.48 22.96 22.17
CA LYS A 165 -19.50 22.45 23.13
C LYS A 165 -18.12 22.99 22.82
N THR A 166 -17.52 23.67 23.80
CA THR A 166 -16.16 24.22 23.69
C THR A 166 -15.25 23.61 24.74
N TRP A 167 -14.08 23.16 24.29
CA TRP A 167 -13.02 22.65 25.13
C TRP A 167 -11.83 23.59 25.10
N GLU A 168 -11.27 23.95 26.27
CA GLU A 168 -9.97 24.55 26.35
C GLU A 168 -8.90 23.48 26.13
N ILE A 169 -8.05 23.70 25.13
CA ILE A 169 -6.98 22.76 24.77
C ILE A 169 -5.70 23.13 25.51
N TYR A 170 -5.28 24.41 25.40
CA TYR A 170 -4.09 24.91 26.06
C TYR A 170 -4.10 26.45 26.19
N ASN A 171 -3.40 26.96 27.19
CA ASN A 171 -3.16 28.38 27.37
C ASN A 171 -1.66 28.69 27.19
N PHE A 172 -1.29 29.10 25.98
CA PHE A 172 0.08 29.36 25.59
C PHE A 172 0.65 30.58 26.35
N GLN A 173 1.86 30.43 26.85
CA GLN A 173 2.63 31.52 27.47
C GLN A 173 3.75 32.05 26.56
N GLU A 174 3.99 31.40 25.44
CA GLU A 174 5.01 31.68 24.44
C GLU A 174 4.53 31.15 23.05
N ASP A 175 5.37 31.31 22.04
CA ASP A 175 5.10 30.71 20.72
C ASP A 175 4.99 29.19 20.80
N GLY A 176 4.12 28.60 19.97
CA GLY A 176 3.89 27.18 19.98
C GLY A 176 3.32 26.65 18.67
N ILE A 177 2.91 25.40 18.70
CA ILE A 177 2.25 24.71 17.58
C ILE A 177 0.98 24.04 18.08
N ALA A 178 -0.01 23.92 17.22
CA ALA A 178 -1.25 23.21 17.53
C ALA A 178 -1.75 22.42 16.32
N MET A 179 -2.54 21.37 16.60
CA MET A 179 -3.13 20.52 15.57
C MET A 179 -4.51 20.05 16.02
N GLY A 180 -5.46 20.08 15.08
CA GLY A 180 -6.75 19.40 15.21
C GLY A 180 -6.84 18.27 14.20
N MET A 181 -7.24 17.08 14.62
CA MET A 181 -7.51 15.93 13.76
C MET A 181 -8.87 15.31 14.06
N TYR A 182 -9.40 14.53 13.12
CA TYR A 182 -10.71 13.89 13.26
C TYR A 182 -10.76 12.54 12.56
N ASN A 183 -11.80 11.78 12.91
CA ASN A 183 -12.23 10.61 12.15
C ASN A 183 -13.77 10.53 12.17
N ILE A 184 -14.36 9.62 11.37
CA ILE A 184 -15.80 9.41 11.30
C ILE A 184 -16.12 7.92 11.50
N GLU A 185 -17.21 7.65 12.22
CA GLU A 185 -17.58 6.28 12.57
C GLU A 185 -17.79 5.38 11.35
N SER A 186 -18.48 5.87 10.32
CA SER A 186 -18.71 5.08 9.09
C SER A 186 -17.39 4.59 8.44
N SER A 187 -16.33 5.41 8.48
CA SER A 187 -15.00 5.02 7.99
C SER A 187 -14.36 3.99 8.91
N ILE A 188 -14.51 4.10 10.22
CA ILE A 188 -13.98 3.14 11.21
C ILE A 188 -14.71 1.80 11.08
N TYR A 189 -16.05 1.78 10.92
CA TYR A 189 -16.82 0.57 10.64
C TYR A 189 -16.35 -0.11 9.34
N GLY A 190 -16.14 0.66 8.27
CA GLY A 190 -15.60 0.15 7.01
C GLY A 190 -14.21 -0.46 7.18
N PHE A 191 -13.34 0.18 7.95
CA PHE A 191 -12.01 -0.33 8.28
C PHE A 191 -12.08 -1.63 9.07
N ALA A 192 -12.93 -1.72 10.09
CA ALA A 192 -13.12 -2.94 10.87
C ALA A 192 -13.57 -4.10 9.97
N ARG A 193 -14.61 -3.91 9.15
CA ARG A 193 -15.11 -4.94 8.23
C ARG A 193 -14.05 -5.39 7.22
N SER A 194 -13.27 -4.45 6.65
CA SER A 194 -12.17 -4.77 5.74
C SER A 194 -11.12 -5.66 6.40
N CYS A 195 -10.71 -5.34 7.63
CA CYS A 195 -9.72 -6.13 8.37
C CYS A 195 -10.25 -7.51 8.77
N MET A 196 -11.51 -7.61 9.21
CA MET A 196 -12.16 -8.88 9.52
C MET A 196 -12.27 -9.78 8.28
N ASN A 197 -12.72 -9.22 7.14
CA ASN A 197 -12.76 -9.95 5.88
C ASN A 197 -11.38 -10.41 5.42
N ARG A 198 -10.35 -9.59 5.59
CA ARG A 198 -8.96 -9.99 5.27
C ARG A 198 -8.49 -11.14 6.16
N ALA A 199 -8.77 -11.09 7.46
CA ALA A 199 -8.44 -12.15 8.40
C ALA A 199 -9.12 -13.48 8.01
N VAL A 200 -10.41 -13.43 7.71
CA VAL A 200 -11.18 -14.59 7.22
C VAL A 200 -10.59 -15.15 5.92
N SER A 201 -10.31 -14.31 4.93
CA SER A 201 -9.77 -14.76 3.63
C SER A 201 -8.38 -15.39 3.75
N LYS A 202 -7.60 -15.00 4.75
CA LYS A 202 -6.27 -15.56 5.03
C LYS A 202 -6.31 -16.76 5.99
N GLY A 203 -7.38 -16.94 6.74
CA GLY A 203 -7.42 -17.88 7.86
C GLY A 203 -6.44 -17.51 8.97
N TRP A 204 -6.24 -16.21 9.22
CA TRP A 204 -5.27 -15.67 10.17
C TRP A 204 -5.95 -14.88 11.28
N PRO A 205 -5.41 -14.91 12.53
CA PRO A 205 -5.90 -14.05 13.59
C PRO A 205 -5.76 -12.57 13.25
N LEU A 206 -6.64 -11.75 13.81
CA LEU A 206 -6.67 -10.29 13.66
C LEU A 206 -6.33 -9.61 14.98
N TYR A 207 -5.38 -8.69 14.94
CA TYR A 207 -5.05 -7.81 16.06
C TYR A 207 -5.30 -6.35 15.66
N LEU A 208 -6.15 -5.65 16.42
CA LEU A 208 -6.23 -4.19 16.37
C LEU A 208 -5.28 -3.60 17.39
N SER A 209 -4.47 -2.63 17.03
CA SER A 209 -3.67 -1.89 18.00
C SER A 209 -4.04 -0.41 18.06
N THR A 210 -4.12 0.11 19.29
CA THR A 210 -4.39 1.52 19.59
C THR A 210 -3.61 1.96 20.83
N LYS A 211 -3.69 3.26 21.16
CA LYS A 211 -3.20 3.78 22.45
C LYS A 211 -4.38 4.35 23.28
N ASN A 212 -5.46 3.60 23.40
CA ASN A 212 -6.69 4.02 24.06
C ASN A 212 -6.52 4.33 25.57
N THR A 213 -5.44 3.88 26.18
CA THR A 213 -5.11 4.27 27.57
C THR A 213 -4.72 5.76 27.69
N ILE A 214 -4.24 6.37 26.60
CA ILE A 214 -3.89 7.79 26.48
C ILE A 214 -4.99 8.54 25.73
N LEU A 215 -5.33 8.11 24.51
CA LEU A 215 -6.37 8.70 23.66
C LEU A 215 -7.72 8.03 23.96
N LYS A 216 -8.23 8.23 25.19
CA LYS A 216 -9.36 7.46 25.73
C LYS A 216 -10.63 7.51 24.88
N ALA A 217 -11.00 8.69 24.39
CA ALA A 217 -12.17 8.85 23.51
C ALA A 217 -11.84 8.48 22.06
N TYR A 218 -10.77 9.04 21.50
CA TYR A 218 -10.43 8.88 20.09
C TYR A 218 -10.10 7.42 19.74
N ASP A 219 -9.07 6.85 20.37
CA ASP A 219 -8.66 5.47 20.16
C ASP A 219 -9.66 4.48 20.78
N GLY A 220 -10.31 4.87 21.88
CA GLY A 220 -11.39 4.09 22.50
C GLY A 220 -12.53 3.82 21.53
N ARG A 221 -12.92 4.79 20.71
CA ARG A 221 -13.98 4.58 19.72
C ARG A 221 -13.59 3.60 18.62
N PHE A 222 -12.32 3.59 18.17
CA PHE A 222 -11.81 2.54 17.27
C PHE A 222 -11.93 1.15 17.89
N LYS A 223 -11.50 1.00 19.15
CA LYS A 223 -11.59 -0.27 19.88
C LYS A 223 -13.04 -0.74 19.99
N ASP A 224 -13.94 0.15 20.36
CA ASP A 224 -15.35 -0.17 20.59
C ASP A 224 -16.04 -0.59 19.28
N ILE A 225 -15.85 0.16 18.19
CA ILE A 225 -16.40 -0.19 16.86
C ILE A 225 -15.87 -1.53 16.35
N PHE A 226 -14.56 -1.80 16.49
CA PHE A 226 -14.03 -3.11 16.10
C PHE A 226 -14.65 -4.25 16.91
N HIS A 227 -14.86 -4.04 18.20
CA HIS A 227 -15.54 -5.02 19.05
C HIS A 227 -17.02 -5.22 18.64
N GLU A 228 -17.74 -4.14 18.39
CA GLU A 228 -19.13 -4.17 17.88
C GLU A 228 -19.22 -4.98 16.57
N VAL A 229 -18.34 -4.70 15.60
CA VAL A 229 -18.32 -5.40 14.30
C VAL A 229 -17.97 -6.88 14.50
N TYR A 230 -16.99 -7.19 15.35
CA TYR A 230 -16.62 -8.57 15.64
C TYR A 230 -17.80 -9.34 16.25
N GLU A 231 -18.37 -8.86 17.36
CA GLU A 231 -19.43 -9.57 18.07
C GLU A 231 -20.70 -9.75 17.21
N ASN A 232 -21.08 -8.72 16.42
CA ASN A 232 -22.33 -8.73 15.69
C ASN A 232 -22.26 -9.35 14.28
N GLU A 233 -21.08 -9.35 13.63
CA GLU A 233 -20.97 -9.68 12.19
C GLU A 233 -19.98 -10.82 11.90
N PHE A 234 -18.96 -11.06 12.74
CA PHE A 234 -17.86 -11.94 12.39
C PHE A 234 -17.55 -13.05 13.39
N LYS A 235 -18.04 -13.00 14.60
CA LYS A 235 -17.69 -13.92 15.68
C LYS A 235 -17.89 -15.39 15.29
N GLU A 236 -19.10 -15.73 14.84
CA GLU A 236 -19.42 -17.11 14.40
C GLU A 236 -18.47 -17.59 13.30
N LYS A 237 -18.17 -16.72 12.34
CA LYS A 237 -17.28 -17.03 11.21
C LYS A 237 -15.83 -17.23 11.65
N PHE A 238 -15.35 -16.43 12.61
CA PHE A 238 -14.02 -16.59 13.20
C PHE A 238 -13.91 -17.89 13.99
N GLU A 239 -14.94 -18.24 14.77
CA GLU A 239 -15.01 -19.49 15.51
C GLU A 239 -15.04 -20.71 14.56
N GLU A 240 -15.83 -20.66 13.47
CA GLU A 240 -15.95 -21.72 12.46
C GLU A 240 -14.58 -22.06 11.83
N ILE A 241 -13.78 -21.03 11.50
CA ILE A 241 -12.47 -21.23 10.85
C ILE A 241 -11.30 -21.29 11.84
N GLY A 242 -11.57 -21.17 13.16
CA GLY A 242 -10.59 -21.33 14.22
C GLY A 242 -9.58 -20.19 14.34
N ILE A 243 -9.98 -18.95 14.03
CA ILE A 243 -9.15 -17.74 14.22
C ILE A 243 -9.71 -16.83 15.29
N THR A 244 -8.89 -15.88 15.77
CA THR A 244 -9.24 -14.99 16.88
C THR A 244 -9.13 -13.52 16.50
N TYR A 245 -9.91 -12.68 17.18
CA TYR A 245 -9.75 -11.22 17.20
C TYR A 245 -9.33 -10.76 18.59
N GLU A 246 -8.34 -9.87 18.65
CA GLU A 246 -7.89 -9.27 19.90
C GLU A 246 -7.52 -7.79 19.67
N HIS A 247 -7.88 -6.93 20.64
CA HIS A 247 -7.36 -5.57 20.74
C HIS A 247 -6.16 -5.54 21.69
N ARG A 248 -5.07 -4.85 21.28
CA ARG A 248 -3.85 -4.65 22.08
C ARG A 248 -3.43 -3.19 22.10
N LEU A 249 -2.71 -2.79 23.13
CA LEU A 249 -1.99 -1.51 23.09
C LEU A 249 -0.88 -1.60 22.03
N ILE A 250 -0.62 -0.48 21.32
CA ILE A 250 0.32 -0.48 20.20
C ILE A 250 1.73 -0.92 20.60
N ASP A 251 2.21 -0.50 21.77
CA ASP A 251 3.52 -0.89 22.31
C ASP A 251 3.58 -2.39 22.65
N ASP A 252 2.53 -2.96 23.23
CA ASP A 252 2.43 -4.41 23.47
C ASP A 252 2.37 -5.19 22.15
N MET A 253 1.64 -4.67 21.17
CA MET A 253 1.55 -5.32 19.87
C MET A 253 2.87 -5.31 19.11
N VAL A 254 3.63 -4.21 19.16
CA VAL A 254 5.00 -4.15 18.62
C VAL A 254 5.89 -5.19 19.29
N ALA A 255 5.85 -5.27 20.63
CA ALA A 255 6.64 -6.25 21.38
C ALA A 255 6.23 -7.71 21.07
N ALA A 256 4.94 -7.96 20.87
CA ALA A 256 4.43 -9.27 20.47
C ALA A 256 4.85 -9.63 19.03
N ALA A 257 4.67 -8.70 18.09
CA ALA A 257 5.04 -8.90 16.69
C ALA A 257 6.52 -9.26 16.51
N MET A 258 7.43 -8.64 17.29
CA MET A 258 8.86 -8.94 17.27
C MET A 258 9.21 -10.35 17.77
N LYS A 259 8.33 -10.97 18.55
CA LYS A 259 8.53 -12.30 19.17
C LYS A 259 7.81 -13.42 18.43
N TRP A 260 6.75 -13.10 17.70
CA TRP A 260 5.91 -14.07 16.98
C TRP A 260 6.50 -14.42 15.61
N GLU A 261 6.03 -15.53 15.06
CA GLU A 261 6.46 -16.03 13.74
C GLU A 261 5.85 -15.30 12.56
N GLY A 262 4.90 -14.40 12.77
CA GLY A 262 4.03 -13.84 11.74
C GLY A 262 2.75 -14.68 11.57
N GLY A 263 2.08 -14.56 10.41
CA GLY A 263 0.83 -15.28 10.12
C GLY A 263 -0.38 -14.63 10.76
N PHE A 264 -0.42 -13.31 10.81
CA PHE A 264 -1.56 -12.53 11.35
C PHE A 264 -1.83 -11.26 10.56
N VAL A 265 -3.04 -10.75 10.70
CA VAL A 265 -3.43 -9.42 10.22
C VAL A 265 -3.33 -8.43 11.38
N TRP A 266 -2.65 -7.32 11.14
CA TRP A 266 -2.46 -6.25 12.12
C TRP A 266 -3.16 -4.98 11.66
N ALA A 267 -4.30 -4.68 12.25
CA ALA A 267 -5.07 -3.47 11.99
C ALA A 267 -4.49 -2.28 12.77
N CYS A 268 -4.11 -1.25 12.05
CA CYS A 268 -3.47 -0.05 12.55
C CYS A 268 -4.23 1.21 12.11
N LYS A 269 -4.30 2.22 12.97
CA LYS A 269 -4.72 3.57 12.57
C LYS A 269 -3.80 4.13 11.49
N ASN A 270 -4.18 5.24 10.89
CA ASN A 270 -3.53 5.76 9.68
C ASN A 270 -2.00 5.93 9.83
N TYR A 271 -1.53 6.69 10.81
CA TYR A 271 -0.11 6.92 11.03
C TYR A 271 0.61 5.66 11.50
N ASP A 272 0.03 4.94 12.46
CA ASP A 272 0.59 3.70 12.98
C ASP A 272 0.79 2.67 11.86
N GLY A 273 -0.20 2.54 10.97
CA GLY A 273 -0.13 1.63 9.82
C GLY A 273 0.91 2.02 8.78
N ASP A 274 1.15 3.32 8.58
CA ASP A 274 2.21 3.80 7.71
C ASP A 274 3.59 3.38 8.24
N VAL A 275 3.84 3.68 9.52
CA VAL A 275 5.14 3.38 10.17
C VAL A 275 5.34 1.87 10.32
N GLN A 276 4.33 1.13 10.79
CA GLN A 276 4.46 -0.30 11.03
C GLN A 276 4.60 -1.11 9.74
N SER A 277 3.95 -0.70 8.64
CA SER A 277 4.14 -1.39 7.36
C SER A 277 5.56 -1.29 6.83
N ASP A 278 6.21 -0.13 6.97
CA ASP A 278 7.60 0.04 6.58
C ASP A 278 8.55 -0.71 7.54
N THR A 279 8.26 -0.72 8.83
CA THR A 279 9.01 -1.50 9.82
C THR A 279 8.95 -3.00 9.49
N VAL A 280 7.76 -3.52 9.18
CA VAL A 280 7.56 -4.92 8.78
C VAL A 280 8.30 -5.22 7.47
N ALA A 281 8.22 -4.33 6.47
CA ALA A 281 8.94 -4.48 5.22
C ALA A 281 10.45 -4.61 5.42
N GLN A 282 11.03 -3.73 6.23
CA GLN A 282 12.46 -3.79 6.55
C GLN A 282 12.80 -5.05 7.36
N GLY A 283 11.97 -5.45 8.30
CA GLY A 283 12.17 -6.68 9.07
C GLY A 283 12.21 -7.94 8.20
N PHE A 284 11.45 -7.96 7.09
CA PHE A 284 11.50 -9.02 6.08
C PHE A 284 12.61 -8.83 5.02
N GLY A 285 13.41 -7.77 5.11
CA GLY A 285 14.61 -7.56 4.32
C GLY A 285 14.59 -6.35 3.39
N SER A 286 13.47 -6.02 2.75
CA SER A 286 13.41 -4.91 1.78
C SER A 286 12.00 -4.38 1.56
N LEU A 287 11.87 -3.06 1.49
CA LEU A 287 10.63 -2.39 1.05
C LEU A 287 10.26 -2.76 -0.41
N GLY A 288 11.25 -3.10 -1.25
CA GLY A 288 11.04 -3.60 -2.61
C GLY A 288 10.37 -4.97 -2.70
N LEU A 289 10.16 -5.64 -1.56
CA LEU A 289 9.44 -6.91 -1.42
C LEU A 289 8.11 -6.74 -0.66
N MET A 290 7.47 -5.58 -0.74
CA MET A 290 6.20 -5.30 -0.09
C MET A 290 5.12 -5.03 -1.13
N THR A 291 4.01 -5.79 -1.05
CA THR A 291 2.79 -5.49 -1.81
C THR A 291 1.97 -4.42 -1.09
N SER A 292 1.18 -3.65 -1.84
CA SER A 292 0.23 -2.68 -1.30
C SER A 292 -1.07 -2.74 -2.09
N THR A 293 -2.19 -2.95 -1.42
CA THR A 293 -3.52 -2.95 -2.04
C THR A 293 -4.48 -2.11 -1.20
N LEU A 294 -5.19 -1.19 -1.84
CA LEU A 294 -6.35 -0.52 -1.26
C LEU A 294 -7.59 -1.34 -1.61
N LEU A 295 -8.37 -1.73 -0.61
CA LEU A 295 -9.58 -2.54 -0.80
C LEU A 295 -10.76 -1.87 -0.10
N THR A 296 -11.87 -1.70 -0.83
CA THR A 296 -13.12 -1.19 -0.24
C THR A 296 -13.73 -2.18 0.74
N PRO A 297 -14.54 -1.72 1.73
CA PRO A 297 -15.12 -2.59 2.76
C PRO A 297 -16.01 -3.72 2.21
N ASP A 298 -16.64 -3.49 1.06
CA ASP A 298 -17.45 -4.50 0.36
C ASP A 298 -16.63 -5.49 -0.48
N GLY A 299 -15.30 -5.31 -0.52
CA GLY A 299 -14.38 -6.15 -1.26
C GLY A 299 -14.46 -6.03 -2.79
N LYS A 300 -15.24 -5.08 -3.33
CA LYS A 300 -15.46 -4.98 -4.78
C LYS A 300 -14.40 -4.18 -5.52
N THR A 301 -14.01 -3.05 -4.95
CA THR A 301 -13.04 -2.17 -5.60
C THR A 301 -11.66 -2.32 -4.97
N MET A 302 -10.67 -2.61 -5.80
CA MET A 302 -9.26 -2.69 -5.40
C MET A 302 -8.41 -1.76 -6.25
N GLU A 303 -7.45 -1.10 -5.60
CA GLU A 303 -6.30 -0.48 -6.26
C GLU A 303 -5.03 -1.13 -5.72
N ALA A 304 -4.20 -1.68 -6.63
CA ALA A 304 -2.94 -2.31 -6.31
C ALA A 304 -1.76 -1.45 -6.74
N GLU A 305 -0.77 -1.26 -5.85
CA GLU A 305 0.42 -0.46 -6.11
C GLU A 305 1.68 -1.10 -5.51
N ALA A 306 2.87 -0.67 -5.93
CA ALA A 306 4.11 -0.95 -5.21
C ALA A 306 4.22 -0.03 -3.99
N ALA A 307 4.65 -0.56 -2.85
CA ALA A 307 4.79 0.19 -1.59
C ALA A 307 5.99 1.14 -1.55
N HIS A 308 6.74 1.30 -2.65
CA HIS A 308 7.93 2.16 -2.75
C HIS A 308 7.68 3.36 -3.67
N GLY A 309 8.59 4.35 -3.64
CA GLY A 309 8.54 5.54 -4.47
C GLY A 309 9.10 5.33 -5.88
N THR A 310 9.33 6.43 -6.61
CA THR A 310 9.67 6.47 -8.05
C THR A 310 11.14 6.11 -8.38
N VAL A 311 11.98 5.82 -7.36
CA VAL A 311 13.39 5.44 -7.49
C VAL A 311 14.22 6.47 -8.27
N THR A 312 14.13 7.73 -7.86
CA THR A 312 14.76 8.90 -8.48
C THR A 312 16.25 8.72 -8.75
N ARG A 313 17.02 8.15 -7.80
CA ARG A 313 18.46 7.99 -7.97
C ARG A 313 18.82 7.11 -9.17
N HIS A 314 18.09 6.02 -9.38
CA HIS A 314 18.27 5.16 -10.55
C HIS A 314 17.78 5.83 -11.84
N TYR A 315 16.73 6.62 -11.77
CA TYR A 315 16.27 7.41 -12.93
C TYR A 315 17.35 8.39 -13.39
N ARG A 316 18.04 9.08 -12.47
CA ARG A 316 19.16 9.97 -12.80
C ARG A 316 20.35 9.24 -13.45
N LEU A 317 20.61 8.00 -13.05
CA LEU A 317 21.62 7.16 -13.72
C LEU A 317 21.17 6.74 -15.11
N HIS A 318 19.92 6.32 -15.26
CA HIS A 318 19.32 5.95 -16.54
C HIS A 318 19.35 7.11 -17.55
N GLN A 319 19.01 8.34 -17.13
CA GLN A 319 19.10 9.53 -17.98
C GLN A 319 20.52 9.82 -18.50
N LYS A 320 21.55 9.36 -17.77
CA LYS A 320 22.96 9.45 -18.16
C LYS A 320 23.44 8.25 -18.99
N GLY A 321 22.53 7.39 -19.44
CA GLY A 321 22.87 6.16 -20.18
C GLY A 321 23.58 5.10 -19.34
N LYS A 322 23.55 5.21 -18.00
CA LYS A 322 24.18 4.23 -17.12
C LYS A 322 23.25 3.05 -16.83
N GLU A 323 23.83 1.86 -16.74
CA GLU A 323 23.14 0.65 -16.32
C GLU A 323 22.57 0.82 -14.91
N THR A 324 21.34 0.33 -14.71
CA THR A 324 20.67 0.32 -13.41
C THR A 324 20.16 -1.08 -13.07
N SER A 325 20.23 -1.42 -11.79
CA SER A 325 19.66 -2.65 -11.24
C SER A 325 18.59 -2.24 -10.23
N THR A 326 17.39 -1.95 -10.74
CA THR A 326 16.22 -1.56 -9.96
C THR A 326 15.31 -2.76 -9.83
N ASN A 327 14.91 -3.06 -8.61
CA ASN A 327 14.02 -4.17 -8.29
C ASN A 327 12.60 -3.92 -8.82
N PRO A 328 12.07 -4.75 -9.76
CA PRO A 328 10.72 -4.58 -10.30
C PRO A 328 9.67 -5.42 -9.59
N ILE A 329 10.03 -6.21 -8.57
CA ILE A 329 9.19 -7.27 -7.98
C ILE A 329 7.87 -6.69 -7.45
N ALA A 330 7.93 -5.64 -6.63
CA ALA A 330 6.72 -5.03 -6.10
C ALA A 330 5.79 -4.47 -7.20
N SER A 331 6.36 -3.98 -8.30
CA SER A 331 5.58 -3.52 -9.47
C SER A 331 4.98 -4.68 -10.26
N ILE A 332 5.68 -5.81 -10.39
CA ILE A 332 5.12 -7.04 -10.98
C ILE A 332 3.93 -7.51 -10.13
N PHE A 333 4.09 -7.54 -8.80
CA PHE A 333 3.04 -7.94 -7.88
C PHE A 333 1.87 -6.95 -7.84
N ALA A 334 2.09 -5.66 -8.09
CA ALA A 334 0.99 -4.70 -8.27
C ALA A 334 0.11 -5.10 -9.47
N TRP A 335 0.71 -5.46 -10.61
CA TRP A 335 0.00 -5.98 -11.77
C TRP A 335 -0.74 -7.28 -11.46
N THR A 336 -0.06 -8.26 -10.89
CA THR A 336 -0.68 -9.56 -10.62
C THR A 336 -1.79 -9.47 -9.58
N ARG A 337 -1.64 -8.67 -8.51
CA ARG A 337 -2.68 -8.51 -7.49
C ARG A 337 -3.93 -7.83 -8.03
N GLY A 338 -3.78 -6.79 -8.86
CA GLY A 338 -4.91 -6.19 -9.54
C GLY A 338 -5.61 -7.16 -10.50
N LEU A 339 -4.84 -7.93 -11.28
CA LEU A 339 -5.37 -8.94 -12.20
C LEU A 339 -5.98 -10.14 -11.49
N ILE A 340 -5.45 -10.58 -10.34
CA ILE A 340 -6.07 -11.60 -9.48
C ILE A 340 -7.45 -11.13 -9.01
N HIS A 341 -7.55 -9.90 -8.53
CA HIS A 341 -8.83 -9.33 -8.14
C HIS A 341 -9.82 -9.26 -9.31
N ARG A 342 -9.35 -8.88 -10.51
CA ARG A 342 -10.17 -8.93 -11.73
C ARG A 342 -10.62 -10.36 -12.05
N ALA A 343 -9.74 -11.33 -11.91
CA ALA A 343 -10.03 -12.74 -12.12
C ALA A 343 -11.11 -13.27 -11.16
N GLU A 344 -11.01 -12.90 -9.88
CA GLU A 344 -11.98 -13.26 -8.85
C GLU A 344 -13.36 -12.65 -9.13
N LEU A 345 -13.42 -11.34 -9.47
CA LEU A 345 -14.67 -10.67 -9.83
C LEU A 345 -15.35 -11.23 -11.06
N ASP A 346 -14.56 -11.72 -12.04
CA ASP A 346 -15.05 -12.22 -13.32
C ASP A 346 -15.15 -13.77 -13.34
N SER A 347 -14.78 -14.46 -12.24
CA SER A 347 -14.66 -15.92 -12.18
C SER A 347 -13.76 -16.48 -13.30
N ASN A 348 -12.67 -15.78 -13.62
CA ASN A 348 -11.71 -16.14 -14.67
C ASN A 348 -10.55 -16.96 -14.11
N ASN A 349 -10.71 -18.27 -14.05
CA ASN A 349 -9.71 -19.18 -13.49
C ASN A 349 -8.38 -19.20 -14.28
N GLU A 350 -8.41 -19.01 -15.61
CA GLU A 350 -7.17 -18.98 -16.42
C GLU A 350 -6.31 -17.78 -16.03
N LEU A 351 -6.92 -16.60 -15.87
CA LEU A 351 -6.24 -15.40 -15.43
C LEU A 351 -5.68 -15.57 -14.01
N LEU A 352 -6.45 -16.17 -13.11
CA LEU A 352 -6.01 -16.44 -11.73
C LEU A 352 -4.78 -17.36 -11.69
N ILE A 353 -4.82 -18.46 -12.45
CA ILE A 353 -3.71 -19.42 -12.54
C ILE A 353 -2.46 -18.73 -13.12
N PHE A 354 -2.61 -17.98 -14.20
CA PHE A 354 -1.49 -17.24 -14.82
C PHE A 354 -0.83 -16.26 -13.85
N CYS A 355 -1.61 -15.45 -13.15
CA CYS A 355 -1.07 -14.47 -12.21
C CYS A 355 -0.32 -15.12 -11.05
N ASN A 356 -0.87 -16.19 -10.47
CA ASN A 356 -0.21 -16.97 -9.43
C ASN A 356 1.09 -17.63 -9.96
N LEU A 357 1.08 -18.12 -11.21
CA LEU A 357 2.26 -18.67 -11.84
C LEU A 357 3.36 -17.60 -12.03
N LEU A 358 3.01 -16.40 -12.49
CA LEU A 358 3.97 -15.29 -12.64
C LEU A 358 4.59 -14.89 -11.29
N GLU A 359 3.79 -14.77 -10.23
CA GLU A 359 4.30 -14.51 -8.86
C GLU A 359 5.27 -15.62 -8.42
N LYS A 360 4.90 -16.87 -8.60
CA LYS A 360 5.73 -18.04 -8.29
C LYS A 360 7.05 -18.02 -9.07
N VAL A 361 7.01 -17.76 -10.38
CA VAL A 361 8.21 -17.67 -11.22
C VAL A 361 9.12 -16.53 -10.77
N CYS A 362 8.55 -15.39 -10.39
CA CYS A 362 9.31 -14.26 -9.87
C CYS A 362 10.08 -14.63 -8.59
N VAL A 363 9.41 -15.29 -7.63
CA VAL A 363 10.03 -15.77 -6.39
C VAL A 363 11.10 -16.82 -6.67
N GLU A 364 10.80 -17.86 -7.46
CA GLU A 364 11.73 -18.92 -7.80
C GLU A 364 12.98 -18.40 -8.55
N THR A 365 12.82 -17.37 -9.39
CA THR A 365 13.95 -16.72 -10.08
C THR A 365 14.91 -16.11 -9.07
N VAL A 366 14.43 -15.40 -8.05
CA VAL A 366 15.27 -14.86 -6.99
C VAL A 366 15.89 -15.98 -6.14
N GLU A 367 15.11 -16.98 -5.77
CA GLU A 367 15.57 -18.12 -4.97
C GLU A 367 16.65 -18.95 -5.70
N SER A 368 16.69 -18.94 -7.04
CA SER A 368 17.74 -19.54 -7.86
C SER A 368 19.05 -18.74 -7.91
N GLY A 369 19.11 -17.58 -7.22
CA GLY A 369 20.27 -16.68 -7.21
C GLY A 369 20.28 -15.64 -8.33
N LYS A 370 19.21 -15.53 -9.13
CA LYS A 370 19.05 -14.52 -10.17
C LYS A 370 18.21 -13.36 -9.63
N MET A 371 18.86 -12.26 -9.27
CA MET A 371 18.21 -11.15 -8.56
C MET A 371 18.82 -9.80 -8.89
N THR A 372 18.16 -8.73 -8.47
CA THR A 372 18.66 -7.37 -8.58
C THR A 372 19.66 -7.03 -7.48
N LYS A 373 20.42 -5.94 -7.68
CA LYS A 373 21.54 -5.54 -6.83
C LYS A 373 21.17 -5.33 -5.37
N ASP A 374 20.00 -4.77 -5.10
CA ASP A 374 19.50 -4.54 -3.74
C ASP A 374 19.34 -5.85 -2.97
N LEU A 375 18.76 -6.89 -3.59
CA LEU A 375 18.59 -8.21 -2.97
C LEU A 375 19.92 -8.94 -2.83
N ALA A 376 20.78 -8.89 -3.87
CA ALA A 376 22.11 -9.47 -3.81
C ALA A 376 22.98 -8.82 -2.71
N LEU A 377 22.81 -7.52 -2.45
CA LEU A 377 23.49 -6.82 -1.38
C LEU A 377 23.10 -7.36 0.01
N LEU A 378 21.84 -7.74 0.21
CA LEU A 378 21.38 -8.36 1.47
C LEU A 378 22.06 -9.70 1.75
N ILE A 379 22.37 -10.46 0.68
CA ILE A 379 23.02 -11.78 0.80
C ILE A 379 24.53 -11.64 0.94
N HIS A 380 25.17 -10.81 0.12
CA HIS A 380 26.62 -10.76 -0.04
C HIS A 380 27.30 -9.63 0.76
N GLY A 381 26.54 -8.63 1.22
CA GLY A 381 27.08 -7.48 1.97
C GLY A 381 28.24 -6.81 1.26
N SER A 382 29.36 -6.61 1.95
CA SER A 382 30.60 -6.02 1.42
C SER A 382 31.29 -6.88 0.33
N ASN A 383 30.95 -8.18 0.22
CA ASN A 383 31.49 -9.09 -0.76
C ASN A 383 30.73 -9.07 -2.10
N LEU A 384 29.79 -8.15 -2.29
CA LEU A 384 29.00 -8.02 -3.50
C LEU A 384 29.89 -7.74 -4.73
N LYS A 385 29.73 -8.56 -5.78
CA LYS A 385 30.40 -8.40 -7.08
C LYS A 385 29.37 -8.30 -8.20
N ARG A 386 29.75 -7.79 -9.40
CA ARG A 386 28.87 -7.65 -10.57
C ARG A 386 28.18 -8.96 -10.95
N GLN A 387 28.83 -10.07 -10.83
CA GLN A 387 28.31 -11.41 -11.17
C GLN A 387 27.18 -11.89 -10.24
N HIS A 388 26.98 -11.25 -9.09
CA HIS A 388 25.98 -11.64 -8.09
C HIS A 388 24.60 -11.04 -8.37
N TYR A 389 24.47 -10.13 -9.34
CA TYR A 389 23.19 -9.51 -9.64
C TYR A 389 22.99 -9.25 -11.13
N LEU A 390 21.75 -9.11 -11.50
CA LEU A 390 21.29 -8.74 -12.83
C LEU A 390 20.90 -7.26 -12.86
N ASN A 391 21.04 -6.60 -14.02
CA ASN A 391 20.39 -5.32 -14.23
C ASN A 391 18.88 -5.51 -14.40
N THR A 392 18.13 -4.40 -14.42
CA THR A 392 16.66 -4.44 -14.47
C THR A 392 16.14 -5.20 -15.69
N GLN A 393 16.73 -5.00 -16.87
CA GLN A 393 16.30 -5.68 -18.10
C GLN A 393 16.68 -7.16 -18.08
N GLU A 394 17.92 -7.50 -17.73
CA GLU A 394 18.37 -8.89 -17.57
C GLU A 394 17.49 -9.68 -16.61
N PHE A 395 17.07 -9.04 -15.52
CA PHE A 395 16.20 -9.68 -14.53
C PHE A 395 14.79 -9.93 -15.09
N LEU A 396 14.19 -8.94 -15.75
CA LEU A 396 12.88 -9.10 -16.40
C LEU A 396 12.90 -10.11 -17.55
N ASP A 397 13.99 -10.14 -18.34
CA ASP A 397 14.18 -11.14 -19.40
C ASP A 397 14.33 -12.55 -18.83
N THR A 398 15.01 -12.68 -17.69
CA THR A 398 15.14 -13.97 -16.98
C THR A 398 13.79 -14.45 -16.47
N ILE A 399 12.99 -13.57 -15.85
CA ILE A 399 11.62 -13.91 -15.43
C ILE A 399 10.78 -14.34 -16.63
N LYS A 400 10.84 -13.58 -17.74
CA LYS A 400 10.11 -13.93 -18.96
C LYS A 400 10.49 -15.30 -19.49
N ALA A 401 11.79 -15.59 -19.62
CA ALA A 401 12.26 -16.89 -20.09
C ALA A 401 11.78 -18.04 -19.18
N ASN A 402 11.86 -17.86 -17.86
CA ASN A 402 11.37 -18.85 -16.90
C ASN A 402 9.85 -19.03 -16.97
N LEU A 403 9.10 -17.95 -17.24
CA LEU A 403 7.64 -17.99 -17.42
C LEU A 403 7.28 -18.74 -18.71
N ASP A 404 7.95 -18.44 -19.83
CA ASP A 404 7.72 -19.09 -21.12
C ASP A 404 7.85 -20.63 -21.02
N LEU A 405 8.86 -21.10 -20.24
CA LEU A 405 9.06 -22.53 -19.99
C LEU A 405 7.94 -23.21 -19.19
N LYS A 406 7.14 -22.44 -18.44
CA LYS A 406 6.07 -22.99 -17.60
C LYS A 406 4.67 -22.81 -18.20
N VAL A 407 4.55 -21.88 -19.13
CA VAL A 407 3.29 -21.61 -19.85
C VAL A 407 3.20 -22.46 -21.13
N SER A 408 4.36 -22.91 -21.68
CA SER A 408 4.43 -23.86 -22.81
C SER A 408 3.96 -25.26 -22.38
#